data_a5caeeb7472fe68c46f16877542c0778
#
_entry.id   a5caeeb7472fe68c46f16877542c0778
#
_cell.length_a   1.000
_cell.length_b   1.000
_cell.length_c   1.000
_cell.angle_alpha   90.00
_cell.angle_beta   90.00
_cell.angle_gamma   90.00
#
_symmetry.space_group_name_H-M   'P 1'
#
loop_
_entity.id
_entity.type
_entity.pdbx_description
1 polymer ?
#
loop_
_entity_poly.entity_id
_entity_poly.type
_entity_poly.pdbx_seq_one_letter_code
_entity_poly.pdbx_strand_id
1 'polypeptide(L)'
;MLQRKANPLGKSLFSIIIPQHSRILDWLETQPYIDPKRIGFYGLSYGGKSAMRIPALEPRYCLSICSADFNEWIRKNTTVDARYSYIFTGEYEIFEYDLGHTFNYAEMAALIAPRPFMVERGHHDGVAPDEWVAYEFAKVRRLYAQLKIPERTEIEYFNGPHTINGQATYAFLHRHLNWPEPKQ
;
A
#
# COMPACT_ATOMS: atom_id res chain seq x y z
N MET A 1 16.75 -9.57 -11.54
CA MET A 1 18.16 -9.86 -11.12
C MET A 1 18.54 -9.18 -9.80
N LEU A 2 18.25 -7.88 -9.58
CA LEU A 2 18.61 -7.15 -8.33
C LEU A 2 18.03 -7.80 -7.07
N GLN A 3 16.74 -8.17 -7.06
CA GLN A 3 16.10 -8.81 -5.91
C GLN A 3 16.84 -10.10 -5.50
N ARG A 4 17.20 -10.95 -6.47
CA ARG A 4 17.93 -12.19 -6.19
C ARG A 4 19.31 -11.95 -5.57
N LYS A 5 19.96 -10.84 -5.92
CA LYS A 5 21.24 -10.43 -5.32
C LYS A 5 21.04 -9.78 -3.94
N ALA A 6 19.89 -9.15 -3.73
CA ALA A 6 19.57 -8.49 -2.48
C ALA A 6 19.26 -9.48 -1.35
N ASN A 7 18.52 -10.55 -1.66
CA ASN A 7 18.09 -11.53 -0.65
C ASN A 7 19.23 -12.10 0.20
N PRO A 8 20.37 -12.60 -0.36
CA PRO A 8 21.49 -13.08 0.44
C PRO A 8 22.13 -12.01 1.33
N LEU A 9 21.89 -10.74 1.04
CA LEU A 9 22.39 -9.60 1.80
C LEU A 9 21.36 -9.06 2.82
N GLY A 10 20.25 -9.77 3.04
CA GLY A 10 19.17 -9.30 3.90
C GLY A 10 18.48 -8.03 3.38
N LYS A 11 18.41 -7.87 2.05
CA LYS A 11 17.86 -6.68 1.39
C LYS A 11 16.79 -7.07 0.37
N SER A 12 16.02 -6.08 -0.06
CA SER A 12 15.05 -6.22 -1.16
C SER A 12 15.25 -5.12 -2.20
N LEU A 13 14.49 -5.18 -3.29
CA LEU A 13 14.46 -4.11 -4.28
C LEU A 13 14.04 -2.77 -3.64
N PHE A 14 13.21 -2.80 -2.60
CA PHE A 14 12.81 -1.60 -1.85
C PHE A 14 13.96 -0.92 -1.10
N SER A 15 15.07 -1.63 -0.84
CA SER A 15 16.29 -1.00 -0.33
C SER A 15 16.92 0.02 -1.31
N ILE A 16 16.50 -0.03 -2.58
CA ILE A 16 16.88 0.95 -3.63
C ILE A 16 15.75 1.93 -3.88
N ILE A 17 14.52 1.44 -3.99
CA ILE A 17 13.34 2.25 -4.35
C ILE A 17 13.05 3.31 -3.27
N ILE A 18 13.12 2.96 -1.99
CA ILE A 18 12.82 3.91 -0.91
C ILE A 18 13.79 5.12 -0.92
N PRO A 19 15.12 4.96 -1.01
CA PRO A 19 16.02 6.10 -1.18
C PRO A 19 15.76 6.93 -2.44
N GLN A 20 15.30 6.31 -3.54
CA GLN A 20 14.90 7.07 -4.73
C GLN A 20 13.70 7.97 -4.43
N HIS A 21 12.68 7.45 -3.72
CA HIS A 21 11.53 8.24 -3.28
C HIS A 21 11.91 9.38 -2.34
N SER A 22 12.87 9.15 -1.42
CA SER A 22 13.40 10.21 -0.58
C SER A 22 13.99 11.34 -1.43
N ARG A 23 14.75 11.01 -2.50
CA ARG A 23 15.30 12.02 -3.42
C ARG A 23 14.23 12.73 -4.26
N ILE A 24 13.17 12.02 -4.66
CA ILE A 24 12.03 12.64 -5.33
C ILE A 24 11.36 13.66 -4.41
N LEU A 25 11.16 13.31 -3.15
CA LEU A 25 10.56 14.21 -2.16
C LEU A 25 11.47 15.41 -1.87
N ASP A 26 12.79 15.22 -1.75
CA ASP A 26 13.75 16.31 -1.62
C ASP A 26 13.57 17.33 -2.76
N TRP A 27 13.39 16.87 -4.00
CA TRP A 27 13.13 17.72 -5.14
C TRP A 27 11.75 18.38 -5.12
N LEU A 28 10.69 17.62 -4.78
CA LEU A 28 9.32 18.14 -4.70
C LEU A 28 9.22 19.27 -3.68
N GLU A 29 9.89 19.17 -2.54
CA GLU A 29 9.91 20.19 -1.49
C GLU A 29 10.56 21.49 -1.94
N THR A 30 11.40 21.46 -2.99
CA THR A 30 11.99 22.69 -3.56
C THR A 30 11.06 23.40 -4.56
N GLN A 31 9.93 22.77 -4.96
CA GLN A 31 9.05 23.35 -5.97
C GLN A 31 8.09 24.37 -5.35
N PRO A 32 8.02 25.61 -5.84
CA PRO A 32 7.23 26.67 -5.21
C PRO A 32 5.71 26.47 -5.30
N TYR A 33 5.26 25.55 -6.14
CA TYR A 33 3.85 25.21 -6.37
C TYR A 33 3.41 23.94 -5.64
N ILE A 34 4.30 23.28 -4.89
CA ILE A 34 4.00 22.08 -4.12
C ILE A 34 3.92 22.42 -2.63
N ASP A 35 2.86 21.95 -1.98
CA ASP A 35 2.78 21.96 -0.52
C ASP A 35 3.44 20.71 0.02
N PRO A 36 4.62 20.80 0.66
CA PRO A 36 5.36 19.63 1.14
C PRO A 36 4.65 18.86 2.25
N LYS A 37 3.64 19.47 2.90
CA LYS A 37 2.84 18.82 3.94
C LYS A 37 1.65 18.04 3.37
N ARG A 38 1.40 18.12 2.07
CA ARG A 38 0.25 17.51 1.39
C ARG A 38 0.67 16.62 0.24
N ILE A 39 1.76 15.88 0.40
CA ILE A 39 2.21 14.88 -0.58
C ILE A 39 1.71 13.51 -0.13
N GLY A 40 0.74 12.95 -0.85
CA GLY A 40 0.20 11.60 -0.63
C GLY A 40 0.82 10.59 -1.57
N PHE A 41 0.68 9.31 -1.23
CA PHE A 41 1.06 8.18 -2.08
C PHE A 41 -0.19 7.41 -2.51
N TYR A 42 -0.39 7.22 -3.79
CA TYR A 42 -1.46 6.39 -4.34
C TYR A 42 -0.91 5.51 -5.45
N GLY A 43 -1.08 4.20 -5.32
CA GLY A 43 -0.54 3.27 -6.29
C GLY A 43 -1.43 2.05 -6.54
N LEU A 44 -1.48 1.62 -7.80
CA LEU A 44 -2.16 0.42 -8.27
C LEU A 44 -1.16 -0.73 -8.43
N SER A 45 -1.54 -1.96 -8.08
CA SER A 45 -0.76 -3.17 -8.35
C SER A 45 0.62 -3.09 -7.70
N TYR A 46 1.72 -3.11 -8.47
CA TYR A 46 3.06 -2.86 -7.93
C TYR A 46 3.16 -1.49 -7.23
N GLY A 47 2.40 -0.49 -7.71
CA GLY A 47 2.23 0.78 -7.00
C GLY A 47 1.50 0.62 -5.67
N GLY A 48 0.50 -0.26 -5.59
CA GLY A 48 -0.18 -0.65 -4.35
C GLY A 48 0.77 -1.36 -3.38
N LYS A 49 1.59 -2.29 -3.87
CA LYS A 49 2.71 -2.89 -3.13
C LYS A 49 3.64 -1.82 -2.58
N SER A 50 3.99 -0.84 -3.41
CA SER A 50 4.83 0.29 -3.03
C SER A 50 4.18 1.19 -1.98
N ALA A 51 2.85 1.40 -2.07
CA ALA A 51 2.07 2.17 -1.10
C ALA A 51 2.08 1.55 0.31
N MET A 52 2.36 0.26 0.43
CA MET A 52 2.50 -0.42 1.71
C MET A 52 3.92 -0.30 2.29
N ARG A 53 4.93 -0.10 1.46
CA ARG A 53 6.35 -0.17 1.85
C ARG A 53 7.01 1.19 1.94
N ILE A 54 6.78 2.04 0.95
CA ILE A 54 7.47 3.33 0.87
C ILE A 54 6.98 4.29 1.96
N PRO A 55 5.67 4.58 2.11
CA PRO A 55 5.21 5.47 3.17
C PRO A 55 5.45 4.94 4.59
N ALA A 56 5.56 3.60 4.77
CA ALA A 56 5.94 3.02 6.06
C ALA A 56 7.33 3.49 6.54
N LEU A 57 8.26 3.74 5.61
CA LEU A 57 9.65 4.14 5.90
C LEU A 57 9.97 5.58 5.48
N GLU A 58 9.12 6.21 4.67
CA GLU A 58 9.27 7.61 4.24
C GLU A 58 8.08 8.43 4.77
N PRO A 59 8.21 9.03 5.97
CA PRO A 59 7.10 9.69 6.67
C PRO A 59 6.63 11.00 6.02
N ARG A 60 7.36 11.55 5.05
CA ARG A 60 6.94 12.75 4.30
C ARG A 60 5.71 12.53 3.42
N TYR A 61 5.42 11.28 3.07
CA TYR A 61 4.10 10.94 2.53
C TYR A 61 3.06 11.04 3.63
N CYS A 62 2.19 12.05 3.56
CA CYS A 62 1.22 12.36 4.62
C CYS A 62 0.03 11.40 4.66
N LEU A 63 -0.20 10.61 3.61
CA LEU A 63 -1.20 9.54 3.51
C LEU A 63 -0.76 8.48 2.51
N SER A 64 -1.40 7.31 2.55
CA SER A 64 -1.17 6.25 1.56
C SER A 64 -2.46 5.56 1.13
N ILE A 65 -2.57 5.26 -0.17
CA ILE A 65 -3.67 4.49 -0.76
C ILE A 65 -3.10 3.31 -1.52
N CYS A 66 -3.46 2.10 -1.08
CA CYS A 66 -3.09 0.83 -1.70
C CYS A 66 -4.25 0.34 -2.58
N SER A 67 -4.11 0.44 -3.90
CA SER A 67 -5.07 -0.08 -4.86
C SER A 67 -4.61 -1.42 -5.43
N ALA A 68 -5.51 -2.41 -5.42
CA ALA A 68 -5.38 -3.70 -6.10
C ALA A 68 -4.14 -4.55 -5.73
N ASP A 69 -3.57 -4.37 -4.54
CA ASP A 69 -2.47 -5.20 -4.03
C ASP A 69 -2.70 -5.69 -2.59
N PHE A 70 -3.49 -4.97 -1.78
CA PHE A 70 -3.70 -5.34 -0.39
C PHE A 70 -4.31 -6.76 -0.26
N ASN A 71 -3.66 -7.64 0.51
CA ASN A 71 -4.09 -9.03 0.66
C ASN A 71 -3.47 -9.69 1.90
N GLU A 72 -3.61 -11.00 2.03
CA GLU A 72 -2.91 -11.84 3.02
C GLU A 72 -1.60 -12.32 2.39
N TRP A 73 -0.51 -11.61 2.63
CA TRP A 73 0.76 -11.78 1.92
C TRP A 73 1.45 -13.11 2.23
N ILE A 74 1.42 -13.55 3.50
CA ILE A 74 2.06 -14.81 3.89
C ILE A 74 1.39 -15.98 3.19
N ARG A 75 0.06 -16.07 3.28
CA ARG A 75 -0.72 -17.13 2.64
C ARG A 75 -0.52 -17.15 1.13
N LYS A 76 -0.52 -15.97 0.50
CA LYS A 76 -0.29 -15.83 -0.93
C LYS A 76 1.07 -16.35 -1.39
N ASN A 77 2.09 -16.25 -0.54
CA ASN A 77 3.46 -16.66 -0.86
C ASN A 77 3.81 -18.08 -0.35
N THR A 78 2.92 -18.75 0.39
CA THR A 78 3.20 -20.05 0.95
C THR A 78 2.24 -21.17 0.50
N THR A 79 1.02 -20.83 0.08
CA THR A 79 0.05 -21.83 -0.36
C THR A 79 0.29 -22.26 -1.80
N VAL A 80 0.18 -23.56 -2.06
CA VAL A 80 0.25 -24.15 -3.41
C VAL A 80 -1.12 -24.41 -4.02
N ASP A 81 -2.19 -24.39 -3.21
CA ASP A 81 -3.54 -24.81 -3.61
C ASP A 81 -4.41 -23.65 -4.07
N ALA A 82 -4.00 -22.43 -3.79
CA ALA A 82 -4.80 -21.25 -4.10
C ALA A 82 -4.54 -20.73 -5.51
N ARG A 83 -5.61 -20.45 -6.23
CA ARG A 83 -5.58 -19.75 -7.52
C ARG A 83 -4.72 -18.47 -7.50
N TYR A 84 -4.64 -17.83 -6.36
CA TYR A 84 -3.94 -16.56 -6.14
C TYR A 84 -2.52 -16.71 -5.63
N SER A 85 -1.99 -17.94 -5.56
CA SER A 85 -0.65 -18.20 -5.05
C SER A 85 0.44 -17.61 -5.94
N TYR A 86 1.42 -16.98 -5.30
CA TYR A 86 2.62 -16.48 -5.98
C TYR A 86 3.77 -17.51 -6.06
N ILE A 87 3.60 -18.68 -5.46
CA ILE A 87 4.70 -19.66 -5.42
C ILE A 87 5.16 -20.13 -6.81
N PHE A 88 4.27 -20.03 -7.80
CA PHE A 88 4.54 -20.41 -9.20
C PHE A 88 4.83 -19.21 -10.10
N THR A 89 4.88 -17.98 -9.56
CA THR A 89 5.14 -16.78 -10.35
C THR A 89 6.61 -16.67 -10.74
N GLY A 90 6.87 -16.02 -11.86
CA GLY A 90 8.21 -15.60 -12.27
C GLY A 90 8.65 -14.25 -11.67
N GLU A 91 7.80 -13.60 -10.88
CA GLU A 91 8.04 -12.29 -10.27
C GLU A 91 8.85 -12.44 -8.97
N TYR A 92 10.15 -12.67 -9.10
CA TYR A 92 11.04 -12.95 -7.96
C TYR A 92 11.16 -11.81 -6.94
N GLU A 93 10.79 -10.60 -7.29
CA GLU A 93 10.76 -9.44 -6.39
C GLU A 93 9.64 -9.49 -5.35
N ILE A 94 8.71 -10.43 -5.50
CA ILE A 94 7.66 -10.69 -4.50
C ILE A 94 8.24 -11.37 -3.26
N PHE A 95 9.22 -12.23 -3.44
CA PHE A 95 9.86 -12.98 -2.34
C PHE A 95 10.92 -12.11 -1.66
N GLU A 96 10.46 -11.17 -0.85
CA GLU A 96 11.33 -10.28 -0.09
C GLU A 96 11.95 -11.01 1.11
N TYR A 97 13.23 -10.73 1.40
CA TYR A 97 13.94 -11.35 2.50
C TYR A 97 13.20 -11.18 3.82
N ASP A 98 12.95 -12.27 4.51
CA ASP A 98 12.36 -12.38 5.85
C ASP A 98 11.02 -11.62 6.07
N LEU A 99 10.38 -11.15 4.99
CA LEU A 99 9.17 -10.34 5.13
C LEU A 99 8.04 -11.12 5.81
N GLY A 100 7.77 -12.34 5.36
CA GLY A 100 6.69 -13.18 5.89
C GLY A 100 6.90 -13.65 7.32
N HIS A 101 8.12 -13.66 7.83
CA HIS A 101 8.39 -13.93 9.24
C HIS A 101 8.15 -12.69 10.11
N THR A 102 8.28 -11.50 9.55
CA THR A 102 8.21 -10.24 10.28
C THR A 102 6.84 -9.57 10.17
N PHE A 103 6.24 -9.55 8.97
CA PHE A 103 5.02 -8.78 8.68
C PHE A 103 4.07 -9.54 7.77
N ASN A 104 2.76 -9.34 7.99
CA ASN A 104 1.74 -9.46 6.95
C ASN A 104 1.30 -8.06 6.52
N TYR A 105 0.30 -7.93 5.65
CA TYR A 105 -0.13 -6.62 5.16
C TYR A 105 -0.70 -5.71 6.24
N ALA A 106 -1.42 -6.25 7.21
CA ALA A 106 -1.94 -5.46 8.33
C ALA A 106 -0.83 -4.81 9.17
N GLU A 107 0.26 -5.55 9.44
CA GLU A 107 1.40 -5.04 10.19
C GLU A 107 2.19 -3.99 9.39
N MET A 108 2.30 -4.15 8.06
CA MET A 108 2.89 -3.12 7.20
C MET A 108 2.07 -1.83 7.22
N ALA A 109 0.74 -1.94 7.12
CA ALA A 109 -0.16 -0.79 7.23
C ALA A 109 -0.06 -0.10 8.61
N ALA A 110 0.19 -0.88 9.67
CA ALA A 110 0.40 -0.35 11.02
C ALA A 110 1.61 0.60 11.10
N LEU A 111 2.64 0.39 10.28
CA LEU A 111 3.79 1.29 10.21
C LEU A 111 3.45 2.66 9.58
N ILE A 112 2.34 2.75 8.86
CA ILE A 112 1.86 4.02 8.28
C ILE A 112 1.09 4.84 9.32
N ALA A 113 0.42 4.17 10.26
CA ALA A 113 -0.34 4.85 11.32
C ALA A 113 0.55 5.85 12.11
N PRO A 114 0.02 6.97 12.57
CA PRO A 114 -1.39 7.41 12.58
C PRO A 114 -1.82 8.19 11.31
N ARG A 115 -0.99 8.18 10.26
CA ARG A 115 -1.30 8.83 8.97
C ARG A 115 -2.46 8.10 8.27
N PRO A 116 -3.30 8.82 7.49
CA PRO A 116 -4.40 8.20 6.78
C PRO A 116 -3.95 7.08 5.84
N PHE A 117 -4.69 5.97 5.88
CA PHE A 117 -4.43 4.80 5.04
C PHE A 117 -5.74 4.25 4.45
N MET A 118 -5.75 4.00 3.15
CA MET A 118 -6.92 3.46 2.46
C MET A 118 -6.55 2.27 1.56
N VAL A 119 -7.49 1.35 1.44
CA VAL A 119 -7.43 0.25 0.47
C VAL A 119 -8.54 0.44 -0.57
N GLU A 120 -8.22 0.24 -1.84
CA GLU A 120 -9.16 0.18 -2.95
C GLU A 120 -9.10 -1.20 -3.58
N ARG A 121 -10.28 -1.86 -3.72
CA ARG A 121 -10.37 -3.27 -4.11
C ARG A 121 -11.50 -3.53 -5.10
N GLY A 122 -11.16 -4.02 -6.30
CA GLY A 122 -12.13 -4.52 -7.27
C GLY A 122 -12.50 -5.99 -7.00
N HIS A 123 -13.80 -6.33 -6.94
CA HIS A 123 -14.28 -7.69 -6.68
C HIS A 123 -13.77 -8.74 -7.68
N HIS A 124 -13.52 -8.33 -8.92
CA HIS A 124 -13.04 -9.22 -9.99
C HIS A 124 -11.53 -9.14 -10.22
N ASP A 125 -10.80 -8.52 -9.29
CA ASP A 125 -9.34 -8.47 -9.33
C ASP A 125 -8.73 -9.85 -9.05
N GLY A 126 -7.86 -10.32 -9.95
CA GLY A 126 -7.20 -11.62 -9.84
C GLY A 126 -6.02 -11.68 -8.87
N VAL A 127 -5.66 -10.58 -8.21
CA VAL A 127 -4.49 -10.54 -7.31
C VAL A 127 -4.77 -11.24 -5.98
N ALA A 128 -5.97 -11.11 -5.42
CA ALA A 128 -6.36 -11.77 -4.18
C ALA A 128 -7.88 -12.02 -4.15
N PRO A 129 -8.41 -12.94 -3.33
CA PRO A 129 -9.83 -12.97 -3.02
C PRO A 129 -10.18 -11.88 -1.99
N ASP A 130 -11.42 -11.43 -2.01
CA ASP A 130 -11.93 -10.38 -1.10
C ASP A 130 -11.79 -10.78 0.37
N GLU A 131 -11.93 -12.06 0.69
CA GLU A 131 -11.83 -12.59 2.05
C GLU A 131 -10.45 -12.37 2.67
N TRP A 132 -9.38 -12.49 1.88
CA TRP A 132 -8.03 -12.23 2.37
C TRP A 132 -7.81 -10.74 2.63
N VAL A 133 -8.33 -9.91 1.74
CA VAL A 133 -8.30 -8.46 1.87
C VAL A 133 -9.07 -8.02 3.11
N ALA A 134 -10.31 -8.50 3.27
CA ALA A 134 -11.16 -8.18 4.41
C ALA A 134 -10.55 -8.62 5.75
N TYR A 135 -9.96 -9.82 5.79
CA TYR A 135 -9.31 -10.34 6.99
C TYR A 135 -8.16 -9.46 7.46
N GLU A 136 -7.25 -9.10 6.57
CA GLU A 136 -6.13 -8.23 6.91
C GLU A 136 -6.60 -6.80 7.23
N PHE A 137 -7.55 -6.27 6.46
CA PHE A 137 -8.05 -4.92 6.69
C PHE A 137 -8.82 -4.76 8.02
N ALA A 138 -9.50 -5.81 8.49
CA ALA A 138 -10.14 -5.80 9.80
C ALA A 138 -9.15 -5.53 10.95
N LYS A 139 -7.92 -6.02 10.84
CA LYS A 139 -6.84 -5.74 11.80
C LYS A 139 -6.42 -4.27 11.76
N VAL A 140 -6.28 -3.70 10.55
CA VAL A 140 -5.97 -2.28 10.36
C VAL A 140 -7.04 -1.40 10.99
N ARG A 141 -8.32 -1.66 10.69
CA ARG A 141 -9.44 -0.92 11.29
C ARG A 141 -9.42 -0.96 12.81
N ARG A 142 -9.15 -2.13 13.39
CA ARG A 142 -9.04 -2.29 14.83
C ARG A 142 -7.92 -1.42 15.42
N LEU A 143 -6.76 -1.38 14.78
CA LEU A 143 -5.65 -0.54 15.20
C LEU A 143 -6.04 0.95 15.21
N TYR A 144 -6.60 1.45 14.11
CA TYR A 144 -7.00 2.86 14.03
C TYR A 144 -8.11 3.21 15.04
N ALA A 145 -9.02 2.28 15.32
CA ALA A 145 -10.03 2.44 16.37
C ALA A 145 -9.40 2.50 17.77
N GLN A 146 -8.40 1.65 18.06
CA GLN A 146 -7.66 1.68 19.33
C GLN A 146 -6.87 3.00 19.51
N LEU A 147 -6.34 3.54 18.41
CA LEU A 147 -5.68 4.85 18.39
C LEU A 147 -6.68 6.03 18.47
N LYS A 148 -8.00 5.76 18.47
CA LYS A 148 -9.08 6.77 18.49
C LYS A 148 -9.09 7.68 17.25
N ILE A 149 -8.70 7.15 16.11
CA ILE A 149 -8.67 7.82 14.80
C ILE A 149 -9.31 6.95 13.70
N PRO A 150 -10.48 6.31 13.92
CA PRO A 150 -11.06 5.35 12.97
C PRO A 150 -11.38 5.99 11.60
N GLU A 151 -11.60 7.29 11.56
CA GLU A 151 -11.87 8.06 10.34
C GLU A 151 -10.67 8.17 9.40
N ARG A 152 -9.46 7.81 9.86
CA ARG A 152 -8.24 7.85 9.05
C ARG A 152 -7.97 6.57 8.28
N THR A 153 -8.85 5.57 8.37
CA THR A 153 -8.72 4.37 7.54
C THR A 153 -10.05 3.92 7.00
N GLU A 154 -10.07 3.57 5.71
CA GLU A 154 -11.24 3.03 5.05
C GLU A 154 -10.85 2.06 3.93
N ILE A 155 -11.81 1.26 3.48
CA ILE A 155 -11.68 0.39 2.32
C ILE A 155 -12.86 0.61 1.39
N GLU A 156 -12.57 0.73 0.09
CA GLU A 156 -13.57 0.67 -0.98
C GLU A 156 -13.55 -0.71 -1.63
N TYR A 157 -14.71 -1.34 -1.71
CA TYR A 157 -14.96 -2.46 -2.62
C TYR A 157 -15.82 -1.96 -3.76
N PHE A 158 -15.40 -2.23 -4.99
CA PHE A 158 -16.17 -1.85 -6.19
C PHE A 158 -16.34 -3.03 -7.15
N ASN A 159 -17.39 -2.98 -7.93
CA ASN A 159 -17.66 -4.02 -8.94
C ASN A 159 -16.81 -3.77 -10.18
N GLY A 160 -15.55 -4.21 -10.13
CA GLY A 160 -14.61 -4.00 -11.23
C GLY A 160 -13.38 -4.91 -11.16
N PRO A 161 -12.56 -4.88 -12.21
CA PRO A 161 -11.33 -5.67 -12.33
C PRO A 161 -10.14 -5.01 -11.63
N HIS A 162 -8.93 -5.44 -11.99
CA HIS A 162 -7.65 -4.88 -11.56
C HIS A 162 -7.41 -3.48 -12.15
N THR A 163 -7.99 -2.46 -11.53
CA THR A 163 -7.96 -1.06 -12.00
C THR A 163 -8.15 -0.08 -10.86
N ILE A 164 -7.83 1.18 -11.08
CA ILE A 164 -8.23 2.30 -10.24
C ILE A 164 -9.73 2.58 -10.48
N ASN A 165 -10.52 2.66 -9.41
CA ASN A 165 -11.91 3.11 -9.44
C ASN A 165 -12.03 4.63 -9.28
N GLY A 166 -11.26 5.21 -8.36
CA GLY A 166 -11.16 6.64 -8.17
C GLY A 166 -12.29 7.28 -7.36
N GLN A 167 -13.39 6.60 -7.06
CA GLN A 167 -14.54 7.23 -6.41
C GLN A 167 -14.27 7.54 -4.93
N ALA A 168 -14.16 6.53 -4.09
CA ALA A 168 -13.87 6.77 -2.67
C ALA A 168 -12.45 7.26 -2.44
N THR A 169 -11.49 6.86 -3.28
CA THR A 169 -10.09 7.30 -3.16
C THR A 169 -9.93 8.79 -3.39
N TYR A 170 -10.62 9.40 -4.37
CA TYR A 170 -10.57 10.85 -4.53
C TYR A 170 -11.24 11.59 -3.38
N ALA A 171 -12.37 11.11 -2.87
CA ALA A 171 -13.01 11.67 -1.69
C ALA A 171 -12.08 11.58 -0.45
N PHE A 172 -11.35 10.47 -0.30
CA PHE A 172 -10.35 10.29 0.74
C PHE A 172 -9.20 11.29 0.61
N LEU A 173 -8.67 11.49 -0.61
CA LEU A 173 -7.63 12.48 -0.90
C LEU A 173 -8.10 13.90 -0.55
N HIS A 174 -9.28 14.31 -1.02
CA HIS A 174 -9.85 15.64 -0.71
C HIS A 174 -9.93 15.87 0.79
N ARG A 175 -10.45 14.90 1.54
CA ARG A 175 -10.63 14.99 2.99
C ARG A 175 -9.30 15.09 3.74
N HIS A 176 -8.35 14.22 3.43
CA HIS A 176 -7.11 14.11 4.21
C HIS A 176 -5.97 15.02 3.74
N LEU A 177 -6.01 15.50 2.50
CA LEU A 177 -5.12 16.55 2.02
C LEU A 177 -5.70 17.96 2.27
N ASN A 178 -6.92 18.05 2.78
CA ASN A 178 -7.65 19.31 2.89
C ASN A 178 -7.64 20.07 1.56
N TRP A 179 -7.89 19.35 0.48
CA TRP A 179 -7.93 19.87 -0.87
C TRP A 179 -9.38 20.16 -1.25
N PRO A 180 -9.72 21.38 -1.69
CA PRO A 180 -11.09 21.72 -2.03
C PRO A 180 -11.59 20.88 -3.22
N GLU A 181 -12.82 20.42 -3.13
CA GLU A 181 -13.48 19.81 -4.29
C GLU A 181 -13.65 20.85 -5.40
N PRO A 182 -13.60 20.41 -6.68
CA PRO A 182 -13.91 21.28 -7.80
C PRO A 182 -15.31 21.87 -7.61
N LYS A 183 -15.46 23.18 -7.78
CA LYS A 183 -16.79 23.80 -7.85
C LYS A 183 -17.48 23.25 -9.10
N GLN A 184 -18.65 22.68 -8.91
CA GLN A 184 -19.54 22.24 -10.00
C GLN A 184 -19.98 23.43 -10.82
#